data_8bf8a6747d715edd6f64e39e6533572c
#
_entry.id   8bf8a6747d715edd6f64e39e6533572c
#
_cell.length_a   1.000
_cell.length_b   1.000
_cell.length_c   1.000
_cell.angle_alpha   90.00
_cell.angle_beta   90.00
_cell.angle_gamma   90.00
#
_symmetry.space_group_name_H-M   'P 1'
#
loop_
_entity.id
_entity.type
_entity.pdbx_description
1 polymer ?
#
loop_
_entity_poly.entity_id
_entity_poly.type
_entity_poly.pdbx_seq_one_letter_code
_entity_poly.pdbx_strand_id
1 'polypeptide(L)'
;MMRGVRHWAVAIRKPLPEQFVDGSVPTGEASRGDIDVEVFPFSSILARKKILRTPVLRGMVALVESLKIGFRALQMAANAQQADDEPEIGRGEWIIAALGGIGLAVGLFFLTPVGITSLIKDQLGSGWLFWTVEGVLRTAIFLGYLVLVTRLADLRRVFEYHGAEHKTIACYEAGLPLTPENAQRFSRLHPRCGTSFMLIVMIVAIFVFAPLGLLDWYWMMASRIIGIPIVIGLSFEAIKFAGKHRGNGVVGFLMWPGLQLQRLTTKEPDHDQLAVAIAAMQAVLDREDPRTATRRERAGIEVAA
;
A
#
# COMPACT_ATOMS: atom_id res chain seq x y z
N MET A 1 5.03 5.43 -8.90
CA MET A 1 3.78 6.22 -9.11
C MET A 1 3.73 7.32 -8.06
N MET A 2 3.37 8.54 -8.45
CA MET A 2 3.21 9.66 -7.49
C MET A 2 1.79 10.21 -7.55
N ARG A 3 1.18 10.41 -6.39
CA ARG A 3 -0.17 10.96 -6.28
C ARG A 3 -0.12 12.35 -5.67
N GLY A 4 -0.57 13.34 -6.43
CA GLY A 4 -0.85 14.69 -5.96
C GLY A 4 -2.29 14.86 -5.47
N VAL A 5 -2.74 16.10 -5.42
CA VAL A 5 -4.08 16.50 -4.98
C VAL A 5 -5.09 16.37 -6.10
N ARG A 6 -4.74 16.85 -7.29
CA ARG A 6 -5.60 16.93 -8.49
C ARG A 6 -5.10 16.08 -9.64
N HIS A 7 -3.87 15.55 -9.55
CA HIS A 7 -3.26 14.71 -10.54
C HIS A 7 -2.52 13.54 -9.88
N TRP A 8 -2.29 12.50 -10.65
CA TRP A 8 -1.36 11.45 -10.31
C TRP A 8 -0.57 11.09 -11.56
N ALA A 9 0.66 10.68 -11.39
CA ALA A 9 1.54 10.32 -12.49
C ALA A 9 2.12 8.92 -12.28
N VAL A 10 2.32 8.23 -13.38
CA VAL A 10 3.07 6.99 -13.47
C VAL A 10 4.29 7.27 -14.35
N ALA A 11 5.46 6.90 -13.88
CA ALA A 11 6.68 6.85 -14.68
C ALA A 11 7.12 5.38 -14.77
N ILE A 12 7.40 4.94 -15.98
CA ILE A 12 7.76 3.55 -16.27
C ILE A 12 9.01 3.58 -17.13
N ARG A 13 10.04 2.85 -16.71
CA ARG A 13 11.21 2.63 -17.55
C ARG A 13 10.90 1.51 -18.51
N LYS A 14 10.86 1.81 -19.80
CA LYS A 14 10.61 0.81 -20.85
C LYS A 14 11.81 -0.11 -21.02
N PRO A 15 11.61 -1.38 -21.37
CA PRO A 15 12.70 -2.24 -21.81
C PRO A 15 13.29 -1.78 -23.14
N LEU A 16 14.54 -2.10 -23.40
CA LEU A 16 15.10 -2.02 -24.74
C LEU A 16 14.63 -3.23 -25.58
N PRO A 17 14.51 -3.12 -26.91
CA PRO A 17 14.08 -4.23 -27.77
C PRO A 17 14.91 -5.50 -27.58
N GLU A 18 16.20 -5.36 -27.31
CA GLU A 18 17.14 -6.45 -27.05
C GLU A 18 16.95 -7.17 -25.71
N GLN A 19 16.16 -6.63 -24.81
CA GLN A 19 15.86 -7.21 -23.49
C GLN A 19 14.68 -8.18 -23.51
N PHE A 20 13.94 -8.26 -24.61
CA PHE A 20 12.80 -9.17 -24.72
C PHE A 20 13.26 -10.59 -25.06
N VAL A 21 12.82 -11.57 -24.26
CA VAL A 21 12.96 -13.00 -24.48
C VAL A 21 11.55 -13.60 -24.46
N ASP A 22 11.16 -14.25 -25.55
CA ASP A 22 9.80 -14.82 -25.72
C ASP A 22 8.67 -13.80 -25.38
N GLY A 23 8.80 -12.57 -25.92
CA GLY A 23 7.80 -11.51 -25.79
C GLY A 23 7.77 -10.77 -24.45
N SER A 24 8.65 -11.11 -23.49
CA SER A 24 8.70 -10.45 -22.18
C SER A 24 10.13 -10.25 -21.67
N VAL A 25 10.30 -9.33 -20.72
CA VAL A 25 11.58 -9.13 -20.04
C VAL A 25 11.80 -10.27 -19.02
N PRO A 26 12.97 -10.94 -19.00
CA PRO A 26 13.24 -11.99 -18.04
C PRO A 26 13.09 -11.55 -16.58
N THR A 27 12.58 -12.47 -15.77
CA THR A 27 12.36 -12.26 -14.33
C THR A 27 13.61 -11.71 -13.63
N GLY A 28 13.47 -10.60 -12.95
CA GLY A 28 14.55 -9.94 -12.19
C GLY A 28 15.46 -9.03 -13.02
N GLU A 29 15.31 -8.96 -14.34
CA GLU A 29 16.05 -7.99 -15.16
C GLU A 29 15.51 -6.56 -15.03
N ALA A 30 16.43 -5.59 -15.09
CA ALA A 30 16.11 -4.17 -15.10
C ALA A 30 15.85 -3.67 -16.51
N SER A 31 14.69 -3.06 -16.75
CA SER A 31 14.46 -2.30 -17.99
C SER A 31 15.47 -1.16 -18.11
N ARG A 32 16.05 -0.95 -19.30
CA ARG A 32 17.16 -0.01 -19.55
C ARG A 32 16.83 1.10 -20.53
N GLY A 33 15.63 1.10 -21.09
CA GLY A 33 15.18 2.10 -22.05
C GLY A 33 14.76 3.43 -21.39
N ASP A 34 14.07 4.24 -22.15
CA ASP A 34 13.61 5.57 -21.73
C ASP A 34 12.53 5.49 -20.65
N ILE A 35 12.45 6.58 -19.89
CA ILE A 35 11.39 6.75 -18.87
C ILE A 35 10.17 7.38 -19.56
N ASP A 36 9.11 6.60 -19.69
CA ASP A 36 7.81 7.09 -20.14
C ASP A 36 7.00 7.60 -18.94
N VAL A 37 6.35 8.77 -19.09
CA VAL A 37 5.61 9.40 -17.99
C VAL A 37 4.22 9.78 -18.45
N GLU A 38 3.22 9.21 -17.79
CA GLU A 38 1.83 9.55 -18.00
C GLU A 38 1.24 10.26 -16.79
N VAL A 39 0.47 11.33 -17.05
CA VAL A 39 -0.18 12.13 -16.00
C VAL A 39 -1.71 12.08 -16.20
N PHE A 40 -2.40 11.78 -15.13
CA PHE A 40 -3.86 11.66 -15.12
C PHE A 40 -4.50 12.65 -14.16
N PRO A 41 -5.63 13.26 -14.54
CA PRO A 41 -6.41 14.07 -13.62
C PRO A 41 -7.05 13.17 -12.54
N PHE A 42 -7.11 13.69 -11.33
CA PHE A 42 -7.74 13.03 -10.18
C PHE A 42 -8.65 13.98 -9.43
N SER A 43 -9.82 13.51 -9.07
CA SER A 43 -10.76 14.25 -8.23
C SER A 43 -11.35 13.31 -7.19
N SER A 44 -10.93 13.48 -5.95
CA SER A 44 -11.42 12.66 -4.83
C SER A 44 -12.94 12.84 -4.62
N ILE A 45 -13.64 11.73 -4.41
CA ILE A 45 -15.05 11.73 -3.99
C ILE A 45 -15.22 12.44 -2.65
N LEU A 46 -14.20 12.39 -1.79
CA LEU A 46 -14.16 13.12 -0.53
C LEU A 46 -14.23 14.65 -0.73
N ALA A 47 -13.67 15.18 -1.82
CA ALA A 47 -13.77 16.59 -2.15
C ALA A 47 -15.19 17.00 -2.53
N ARG A 48 -15.96 16.09 -3.13
CA ARG A 48 -17.31 16.32 -3.66
C ARG A 48 -18.41 16.10 -2.63
N LYS A 49 -18.34 15.02 -1.82
CA LYS A 49 -19.41 14.61 -0.90
C LYS A 49 -19.03 14.81 0.57
N LYS A 50 -19.68 15.81 1.22
CA LYS A 50 -19.40 16.17 2.62
C LYS A 50 -19.62 15.01 3.60
N ILE A 51 -20.66 14.18 3.39
CA ILE A 51 -20.99 13.04 4.27
C ILE A 51 -19.89 11.99 4.33
N LEU A 52 -19.15 11.78 3.24
CA LEU A 52 -18.05 10.81 3.19
C LEU A 52 -16.79 11.27 3.93
N ARG A 53 -16.74 12.52 4.39
CA ARG A 53 -15.64 13.08 5.21
C ARG A 53 -15.76 12.76 6.69
N THR A 54 -16.85 12.13 7.10
CA THR A 54 -17.01 11.69 8.49
C THR A 54 -15.91 10.68 8.86
N PRO A 55 -15.46 10.66 10.11
CA PRO A 55 -14.54 9.65 10.60
C PRO A 55 -14.98 8.25 10.18
N VAL A 56 -14.05 7.34 9.97
CA VAL A 56 -14.24 5.98 9.48
C VAL A 56 -14.59 5.94 7.98
N LEU A 57 -15.67 6.61 7.50
CA LEU A 57 -16.05 6.58 6.07
C LEU A 57 -14.97 7.18 5.16
N ARG A 58 -14.32 8.25 5.60
CA ARG A 58 -13.24 8.87 4.80
C ARG A 58 -12.05 7.93 4.60
N GLY A 59 -11.73 7.11 5.60
CA GLY A 59 -10.65 6.12 5.50
C GLY A 59 -10.93 5.03 4.48
N MET A 60 -12.17 4.53 4.48
CA MET A 60 -12.63 3.55 3.48
C MET A 60 -12.56 4.13 2.06
N VAL A 61 -13.07 5.34 1.87
CA VAL A 61 -13.07 5.98 0.54
C VAL A 61 -11.63 6.25 0.08
N ALA A 62 -10.76 6.76 0.96
CA ALA A 62 -9.36 7.01 0.63
C ALA A 62 -8.63 5.73 0.22
N LEU A 63 -8.88 4.61 0.93
CA LEU A 63 -8.30 3.31 0.58
C LEU A 63 -8.77 2.82 -0.80
N VAL A 64 -10.08 2.87 -1.06
CA VAL A 64 -10.65 2.44 -2.36
C VAL A 64 -10.09 3.29 -3.51
N GLU A 65 -10.00 4.62 -3.33
CA GLU A 65 -9.39 5.50 -4.33
C GLU A 65 -7.92 5.17 -4.59
N SER A 66 -7.15 4.93 -3.53
CA SER A 66 -5.71 4.58 -3.65
C SER A 66 -5.51 3.22 -4.32
N LEU A 67 -6.32 2.22 -3.97
CA LEU A 67 -6.27 0.90 -4.62
C LEU A 67 -6.62 1.01 -6.10
N LYS A 68 -7.66 1.78 -6.47
CA LYS A 68 -8.03 1.97 -7.88
C LYS A 68 -6.90 2.58 -8.71
N ILE A 69 -6.23 3.60 -8.18
CA ILE A 69 -5.07 4.22 -8.84
C ILE A 69 -3.90 3.23 -8.91
N GLY A 70 -3.60 2.55 -7.79
CA GLY A 70 -2.50 1.59 -7.72
C GLY A 70 -2.67 0.41 -8.68
N PHE A 71 -3.87 -0.18 -8.77
CA PHE A 71 -4.14 -1.25 -9.74
C PHE A 71 -3.98 -0.78 -11.18
N ARG A 72 -4.44 0.44 -11.51
CA ARG A 72 -4.23 0.99 -12.85
C ARG A 72 -2.75 1.21 -13.16
N ALA A 73 -1.99 1.74 -12.22
CA ALA A 73 -0.55 1.94 -12.38
C ALA A 73 0.19 0.60 -12.56
N LEU A 74 -0.20 -0.44 -11.79
CA LEU A 74 0.38 -1.78 -11.94
C LEU A 74 0.06 -2.40 -13.30
N GLN A 75 -1.17 -2.21 -13.81
CA GLN A 75 -1.55 -2.68 -15.14
C GLN A 75 -0.69 -2.02 -16.22
N MET A 76 -0.53 -0.70 -16.16
CA MET A 76 0.31 0.04 -17.11
C MET A 76 1.77 -0.44 -17.03
N ALA A 77 2.30 -0.64 -15.82
CA ALA A 77 3.65 -1.14 -15.64
C ALA A 77 3.83 -2.57 -16.17
N ALA A 78 2.83 -3.45 -15.99
CA ALA A 78 2.89 -4.82 -16.49
C ALA A 78 2.83 -4.87 -18.01
N ASN A 79 1.92 -4.09 -18.64
CA ASN A 79 1.83 -4.01 -20.10
C ASN A 79 3.13 -3.46 -20.72
N ALA A 80 3.76 -2.48 -20.09
CA ALA A 80 5.01 -1.90 -20.58
C ALA A 80 6.23 -2.86 -20.48
N GLN A 81 6.10 -4.01 -19.83
CA GLN A 81 7.13 -5.07 -19.78
C GLN A 81 6.92 -6.14 -20.88
N GLN A 82 5.89 -6.01 -21.70
CA GLN A 82 5.65 -6.88 -22.88
C GLN A 82 6.20 -6.22 -24.14
N ALA A 83 6.58 -7.04 -25.12
CA ALA A 83 7.00 -6.55 -26.45
C ALA A 83 5.82 -5.90 -27.17
N ASP A 84 6.11 -4.95 -28.07
CA ASP A 84 5.09 -4.18 -28.80
C ASP A 84 4.17 -5.05 -29.70
N ASP A 85 4.62 -6.25 -30.08
CA ASP A 85 3.88 -7.22 -30.88
C ASP A 85 3.04 -8.20 -30.06
N GLU A 86 3.22 -8.21 -28.74
CA GLU A 86 2.40 -9.03 -27.83
C GLU A 86 1.09 -8.32 -27.47
N PRO A 87 -0.03 -9.06 -27.34
CA PRO A 87 -1.29 -8.46 -26.93
C PRO A 87 -1.23 -7.94 -25.50
N GLU A 88 -1.77 -6.74 -25.27
CA GLU A 88 -1.92 -6.22 -23.91
C GLU A 88 -2.69 -7.21 -23.02
N ILE A 89 -2.32 -7.29 -21.74
CA ILE A 89 -3.01 -8.11 -20.75
C ILE A 89 -4.49 -7.71 -20.70
N GLY A 90 -5.34 -8.61 -21.13
CA GLY A 90 -6.77 -8.38 -21.29
C GLY A 90 -7.46 -8.10 -19.94
N ARG A 91 -8.56 -7.33 -20.03
CA ARG A 91 -9.37 -7.02 -18.82
C ARG A 91 -9.84 -8.29 -18.07
N GLY A 92 -10.13 -9.38 -18.81
CA GLY A 92 -10.51 -10.66 -18.21
C GLY A 92 -9.41 -11.29 -17.38
N GLU A 93 -8.18 -11.30 -17.89
CA GLU A 93 -7.00 -11.82 -17.21
C GLU A 93 -6.70 -11.02 -15.93
N TRP A 94 -6.80 -9.70 -15.99
CA TRP A 94 -6.68 -8.84 -14.81
C TRP A 94 -7.74 -9.13 -13.74
N ILE A 95 -9.00 -9.37 -14.14
CA ILE A 95 -10.07 -9.73 -13.21
C ILE A 95 -9.78 -11.09 -12.57
N ILE A 96 -9.35 -12.09 -13.34
CA ILE A 96 -9.02 -13.43 -12.84
C ILE A 96 -7.83 -13.34 -11.85
N ALA A 97 -6.77 -12.62 -12.22
CA ALA A 97 -5.61 -12.41 -11.35
C ALA A 97 -6.00 -11.70 -10.04
N ALA A 98 -6.83 -10.64 -10.13
CA ALA A 98 -7.31 -9.91 -8.96
C ALA A 98 -8.19 -10.78 -8.06
N LEU A 99 -9.13 -11.55 -8.62
CA LEU A 99 -9.98 -12.48 -7.86
C LEU A 99 -9.16 -13.61 -7.22
N GLY A 100 -8.18 -14.15 -7.94
CA GLY A 100 -7.24 -15.15 -7.41
C GLY A 100 -6.42 -14.60 -6.24
N GLY A 101 -5.88 -13.39 -6.38
CA GLY A 101 -5.15 -12.70 -5.31
C GLY A 101 -6.03 -12.41 -4.09
N ILE A 102 -7.26 -11.94 -4.29
CA ILE A 102 -8.23 -11.72 -3.21
C ILE A 102 -8.58 -13.06 -2.53
N GLY A 103 -8.85 -14.11 -3.32
CA GLY A 103 -9.14 -15.45 -2.79
C GLY A 103 -7.99 -15.99 -1.94
N LEU A 104 -6.75 -15.87 -2.43
CA LEU A 104 -5.56 -16.26 -1.68
C LEU A 104 -5.42 -15.45 -0.38
N ALA A 105 -5.62 -14.12 -0.43
CA ALA A 105 -5.52 -13.26 0.75
C ALA A 105 -6.60 -13.61 1.80
N VAL A 106 -7.84 -13.86 1.37
CA VAL A 106 -8.93 -14.31 2.25
C VAL A 106 -8.59 -15.67 2.85
N GLY A 107 -8.16 -16.63 2.05
CA GLY A 107 -7.74 -17.95 2.51
C GLY A 107 -6.62 -17.88 3.55
N LEU A 108 -5.55 -17.17 3.21
CA LEU A 108 -4.35 -17.13 4.04
C LEU A 108 -4.50 -16.27 5.31
N PHE A 109 -5.15 -15.10 5.22
CA PHE A 109 -5.18 -14.14 6.32
C PHE A 109 -6.50 -14.12 7.12
N PHE A 110 -7.54 -14.81 6.65
CA PHE A 110 -8.80 -14.89 7.37
C PHE A 110 -9.19 -16.34 7.70
N LEU A 111 -9.24 -17.24 6.71
CA LEU A 111 -9.69 -18.59 6.94
C LEU A 111 -8.67 -19.44 7.71
N THR A 112 -7.39 -19.33 7.36
CA THR A 112 -6.31 -20.11 8.01
C THR A 112 -6.16 -19.78 9.50
N PRO A 113 -6.02 -18.49 9.95
CA PRO A 113 -5.92 -18.19 11.38
C PRO A 113 -7.15 -18.62 12.16
N VAL A 114 -8.36 -18.35 11.64
CA VAL A 114 -9.62 -18.76 12.29
C VAL A 114 -9.71 -20.28 12.37
N GLY A 115 -9.39 -20.99 11.28
CA GLY A 115 -9.42 -22.46 11.23
C GLY A 115 -8.48 -23.07 12.27
N ILE A 116 -7.20 -22.64 12.29
CA ILE A 116 -6.22 -23.14 13.27
C ILE A 116 -6.65 -22.85 14.70
N THR A 117 -7.09 -21.61 14.99
CA THR A 117 -7.49 -21.23 16.35
C THR A 117 -8.75 -21.97 16.78
N SER A 118 -9.64 -22.31 15.85
CA SER A 118 -10.86 -23.08 16.13
C SER A 118 -10.57 -24.51 16.61
N LEU A 119 -9.44 -25.11 16.20
CA LEU A 119 -9.03 -26.43 16.65
C LEU A 119 -8.68 -26.48 18.16
N ILE A 120 -8.32 -25.33 18.72
CA ILE A 120 -7.93 -25.21 20.14
C ILE A 120 -8.89 -24.33 20.93
N LYS A 121 -10.09 -24.04 20.42
CA LYS A 121 -11.04 -23.12 21.07
C LYS A 121 -11.44 -23.54 22.47
N ASP A 122 -11.61 -24.86 22.71
CA ASP A 122 -12.03 -25.40 23.99
C ASP A 122 -10.95 -25.25 25.07
N GLN A 123 -9.67 -25.25 24.68
CA GLN A 123 -8.52 -25.01 25.56
C GLN A 123 -8.35 -23.51 25.90
N LEU A 124 -8.81 -22.62 25.03
CA LEU A 124 -8.68 -21.17 25.23
C LEU A 124 -9.68 -20.62 26.25
N GLY A 125 -10.81 -21.25 26.46
CA GLY A 125 -11.76 -20.99 27.55
C GLY A 125 -12.46 -19.62 27.52
N SER A 126 -12.02 -18.66 26.72
CA SER A 126 -12.66 -17.34 26.61
C SER A 126 -12.62 -16.77 25.19
N GLY A 127 -13.66 -16.01 24.84
CA GLY A 127 -13.71 -15.35 23.54
C GLY A 127 -12.62 -14.32 23.34
N TRP A 128 -12.24 -13.59 24.39
CA TRP A 128 -11.14 -12.63 24.33
C TRP A 128 -9.81 -13.32 23.98
N LEU A 129 -9.49 -14.44 24.66
CA LEU A 129 -8.26 -15.17 24.40
C LEU A 129 -8.24 -15.78 23.01
N PHE A 130 -9.40 -16.31 22.54
CA PHE A 130 -9.55 -16.80 21.17
C PHE A 130 -9.17 -15.73 20.12
N TRP A 131 -9.74 -14.53 20.23
CA TRP A 131 -9.48 -13.45 19.27
C TRP A 131 -8.07 -12.88 19.37
N THR A 132 -7.48 -12.89 20.56
CA THR A 132 -6.08 -12.47 20.75
C THR A 132 -5.14 -13.46 20.09
N VAL A 133 -5.29 -14.76 20.34
CA VAL A 133 -4.48 -15.81 19.72
C VAL A 133 -4.66 -15.83 18.20
N GLU A 134 -5.89 -15.72 17.72
CA GLU A 134 -6.20 -15.63 16.29
C GLU A 134 -5.53 -14.41 15.64
N GLY A 135 -5.60 -13.23 16.27
CA GLY A 135 -4.99 -12.01 15.76
C GLY A 135 -3.46 -12.06 15.76
N VAL A 136 -2.85 -12.65 16.78
CA VAL A 136 -1.40 -12.89 16.84
C VAL A 136 -0.98 -13.86 15.73
N LEU A 137 -1.71 -14.97 15.56
CA LEU A 137 -1.45 -15.96 14.50
C LEU A 137 -1.58 -15.34 13.11
N ARG A 138 -2.64 -14.55 12.88
CA ARG A 138 -2.82 -13.79 11.63
C ARG A 138 -1.65 -12.87 11.36
N THR A 139 -1.20 -12.14 12.37
CA THR A 139 -0.05 -11.24 12.25
C THR A 139 1.23 -12.02 11.95
N ALA A 140 1.44 -13.16 12.59
CA ALA A 140 2.59 -14.02 12.32
C ALA A 140 2.58 -14.58 10.89
N ILE A 141 1.43 -15.06 10.41
CA ILE A 141 1.25 -15.53 9.02
C ILE A 141 1.53 -14.39 8.03
N PHE A 142 1.03 -13.20 8.30
CA PHE A 142 1.27 -12.02 7.46
C PHE A 142 2.76 -11.65 7.40
N LEU A 143 3.43 -11.60 8.54
CA LEU A 143 4.87 -11.29 8.58
C LEU A 143 5.69 -12.38 7.87
N GLY A 144 5.34 -13.66 8.07
CA GLY A 144 5.96 -14.78 7.37
C GLY A 144 5.75 -14.69 5.85
N TYR A 145 4.55 -14.37 5.40
CA TYR A 145 4.25 -14.11 3.99
C TYR A 145 5.10 -12.96 3.43
N LEU A 146 5.18 -11.83 4.14
CA LEU A 146 6.02 -10.71 3.70
C LEU A 146 7.49 -11.11 3.57
N VAL A 147 8.03 -11.84 4.55
CA VAL A 147 9.42 -12.32 4.48
C VAL A 147 9.62 -13.22 3.26
N LEU A 148 8.67 -14.10 2.96
CA LEU A 148 8.72 -14.98 1.79
C LEU A 148 8.70 -14.18 0.48
N VAL A 149 7.73 -13.27 0.36
CA VAL A 149 7.52 -12.44 -0.83
C VAL A 149 8.73 -11.54 -1.12
N THR A 150 9.38 -11.01 -0.09
CA THR A 150 10.59 -10.17 -0.27
C THR A 150 11.80 -10.92 -0.81
N ARG A 151 11.74 -12.24 -0.90
CA ARG A 151 12.81 -13.08 -1.47
C ARG A 151 12.63 -13.35 -2.96
N LEU A 152 11.44 -13.06 -3.50
CA LEU A 152 11.19 -13.18 -4.94
C LEU A 152 11.85 -12.02 -5.68
N ALA A 153 12.59 -12.32 -6.76
CA ALA A 153 13.41 -11.33 -7.48
C ALA A 153 12.58 -10.17 -8.02
N ASP A 154 11.44 -10.43 -8.65
CA ASP A 154 10.57 -9.41 -9.21
C ASP A 154 9.98 -8.50 -8.14
N LEU A 155 9.54 -9.09 -7.01
CA LEU A 155 8.97 -8.33 -5.92
C LEU A 155 10.03 -7.53 -5.15
N ARG A 156 11.28 -8.00 -5.14
CA ARG A 156 12.40 -7.22 -4.63
C ARG A 156 12.53 -5.89 -5.37
N ARG A 157 12.41 -5.87 -6.70
CA ARG A 157 12.43 -4.64 -7.50
C ARG A 157 11.27 -3.71 -7.18
N VAL A 158 10.06 -4.25 -7.01
CA VAL A 158 8.91 -3.45 -6.54
C VAL A 158 9.23 -2.75 -5.21
N PHE A 159 9.90 -3.44 -4.28
CA PHE A 159 10.30 -2.86 -3.00
C PHE A 159 11.46 -1.85 -3.12
N GLU A 160 12.32 -1.96 -4.12
CA GLU A 160 13.32 -0.97 -4.47
C GLU A 160 12.67 0.31 -5.01
N TYR A 161 11.71 0.21 -5.93
CA TYR A 161 10.90 1.35 -6.39
C TYR A 161 10.09 1.99 -5.27
N HIS A 162 9.54 1.20 -4.34
CA HIS A 162 8.88 1.73 -3.15
C HIS A 162 9.86 2.53 -2.27
N GLY A 163 11.10 2.05 -2.12
CA GLY A 163 12.17 2.80 -1.46
C GLY A 163 12.51 4.10 -2.19
N ALA A 164 12.55 4.08 -3.53
CA ALA A 164 12.79 5.26 -4.36
C ALA A 164 11.68 6.32 -4.19
N GLU A 165 10.41 5.90 -4.14
CA GLU A 165 9.30 6.81 -3.84
C GLU A 165 9.49 7.51 -2.49
N HIS A 166 9.81 6.77 -1.41
CA HIS A 166 10.02 7.35 -0.09
C HIS A 166 11.17 8.36 -0.05
N LYS A 167 12.30 8.02 -0.66
CA LYS A 167 13.48 8.91 -0.73
C LYS A 167 13.17 10.18 -1.54
N THR A 168 12.46 10.04 -2.65
CA THR A 168 12.04 11.16 -3.50
C THR A 168 11.10 12.11 -2.75
N ILE A 169 10.09 11.56 -2.05
CA ILE A 169 9.17 12.34 -1.22
C ILE A 169 9.92 13.07 -0.11
N ALA A 170 10.84 12.40 0.58
CA ALA A 170 11.63 13.00 1.65
C ALA A 170 12.56 14.12 1.14
N CYS A 171 13.15 13.96 -0.04
CA CYS A 171 13.94 14.98 -0.72
C CYS A 171 13.10 16.23 -1.05
N TYR A 172 11.90 16.02 -1.60
CA TYR A 172 10.94 17.09 -1.88
C TYR A 172 10.50 17.83 -0.61
N GLU A 173 10.18 17.10 0.47
CA GLU A 173 9.79 17.68 1.76
C GLU A 173 10.91 18.49 2.41
N ALA A 174 12.16 18.09 2.17
CA ALA A 174 13.33 18.84 2.63
C ALA A 174 13.63 20.09 1.78
N GLY A 175 12.90 20.31 0.67
CA GLY A 175 13.08 21.45 -0.21
C GLY A 175 14.36 21.41 -1.04
N LEU A 176 14.97 20.24 -1.20
CA LEU A 176 16.17 20.07 -2.02
C LEU A 176 15.79 19.83 -3.50
N PRO A 177 16.71 20.18 -4.44
CA PRO A 177 16.54 19.82 -5.84
C PRO A 177 16.30 18.31 -6.01
N LEU A 178 15.32 17.93 -6.81
CA LEU A 178 14.98 16.55 -7.10
C LEU A 178 16.00 15.94 -8.06
N THR A 179 17.12 15.46 -7.52
CA THR A 179 18.14 14.69 -8.25
C THR A 179 18.37 13.35 -7.57
N PRO A 180 18.79 12.29 -8.29
CA PRO A 180 19.08 10.99 -7.70
C PRO A 180 20.07 11.08 -6.52
N GLU A 181 21.14 11.93 -6.64
CA GLU A 181 22.16 12.11 -5.62
C GLU A 181 21.59 12.73 -4.34
N ASN A 182 20.69 13.70 -4.46
CA ASN A 182 20.03 14.32 -3.31
C ASN A 182 19.03 13.36 -2.66
N ALA A 183 18.20 12.71 -3.46
CA ALA A 183 17.21 11.74 -2.98
C ALA A 183 17.88 10.54 -2.28
N GLN A 184 19.04 10.09 -2.78
CA GLN A 184 19.78 8.96 -2.19
C GLN A 184 20.21 9.20 -0.74
N ARG A 185 20.38 10.45 -0.31
CA ARG A 185 20.78 10.81 1.07
C ARG A 185 19.69 10.54 2.11
N PHE A 186 18.44 10.40 1.69
CA PHE A 186 17.31 10.23 2.59
C PHE A 186 17.05 8.78 2.94
N SER A 187 16.37 8.58 4.09
CA SER A 187 15.93 7.26 4.52
C SER A 187 14.79 6.76 3.62
N ARG A 188 14.82 5.46 3.32
CA ARG A 188 13.70 4.76 2.68
C ARG A 188 12.50 4.51 3.62
N LEU A 189 12.64 4.83 4.91
CA LEU A 189 11.55 4.70 5.88
C LEU A 189 10.78 6.01 5.96
N HIS A 190 9.48 5.96 5.70
CA HIS A 190 8.62 7.14 5.69
C HIS A 190 7.39 6.94 6.59
N PRO A 191 7.06 7.88 7.50
CA PRO A 191 6.02 7.67 8.51
C PRO A 191 4.59 7.64 7.95
N ARG A 192 4.38 8.07 6.70
CA ARG A 192 3.06 8.08 6.03
C ARG A 192 2.84 6.88 5.09
N CYS A 193 3.70 5.87 5.15
CA CYS A 193 3.61 4.73 4.27
C CYS A 193 2.38 3.84 4.55
N GLY A 194 1.72 3.41 3.48
CA GLY A 194 0.57 2.51 3.55
C GLY A 194 0.87 1.13 4.13
N THR A 195 2.12 0.66 4.11
CA THR A 195 2.48 -0.63 4.72
C THR A 195 2.40 -0.61 6.24
N SER A 196 2.71 0.53 6.89
CA SER A 196 2.46 0.74 8.32
C SER A 196 0.96 0.65 8.66
N PHE A 197 0.10 1.09 7.72
CA PHE A 197 -1.36 0.98 7.87
C PHE A 197 -1.80 -0.47 8.00
N MET A 198 -1.23 -1.41 7.25
CA MET A 198 -1.60 -2.83 7.32
C MET A 198 -1.37 -3.43 8.71
N LEU A 199 -0.26 -3.09 9.36
CA LEU A 199 0.01 -3.57 10.73
C LEU A 199 -0.99 -2.97 11.74
N ILE A 200 -1.32 -1.69 11.61
CA ILE A 200 -2.32 -1.03 12.46
C ILE A 200 -3.70 -1.67 12.25
N VAL A 201 -4.07 -1.99 11.01
CA VAL A 201 -5.31 -2.73 10.69
C VAL A 201 -5.37 -4.05 11.46
N MET A 202 -4.27 -4.82 11.52
CA MET A 202 -4.24 -6.08 12.25
C MET A 202 -4.41 -5.90 13.75
N ILE A 203 -3.73 -4.91 14.33
CA ILE A 203 -3.86 -4.59 15.76
C ILE A 203 -5.29 -4.13 16.09
N VAL A 204 -5.83 -3.17 15.32
CA VAL A 204 -7.19 -2.66 15.50
C VAL A 204 -8.23 -3.75 15.33
N ALA A 205 -8.01 -4.70 14.43
CA ALA A 205 -8.91 -5.83 14.24
C ALA A 205 -9.06 -6.69 15.51
N ILE A 206 -7.99 -6.90 16.28
CA ILE A 206 -8.06 -7.61 17.56
C ILE A 206 -9.03 -6.89 18.50
N PHE A 207 -8.87 -5.58 18.66
CA PHE A 207 -9.72 -4.79 19.57
C PHE A 207 -11.17 -4.69 19.11
N VAL A 208 -11.44 -4.71 17.81
CA VAL A 208 -12.81 -4.67 17.26
C VAL A 208 -13.49 -6.03 17.40
N PHE A 209 -12.77 -7.12 17.17
CA PHE A 209 -13.39 -8.45 17.16
C PHE A 209 -13.36 -9.16 18.52
N ALA A 210 -12.40 -8.90 19.38
CA ALA A 210 -12.29 -9.55 20.68
C ALA A 210 -13.52 -9.36 21.61
N PRO A 211 -14.17 -8.18 21.65
CA PRO A 211 -15.38 -8.00 22.46
C PRO A 211 -16.60 -8.78 22.00
N LEU A 212 -16.60 -9.26 20.74
CA LEU A 212 -17.76 -10.00 20.19
C LEU A 212 -17.89 -11.40 20.79
N GLY A 213 -16.88 -11.90 21.49
CA GLY A 213 -16.90 -13.25 22.06
C GLY A 213 -16.84 -14.36 21.01
N LEU A 214 -17.19 -15.57 21.42
CA LEU A 214 -17.29 -16.72 20.53
C LEU A 214 -18.69 -16.75 19.91
N LEU A 215 -18.74 -16.55 18.62
CA LEU A 215 -19.97 -16.56 17.84
C LEU A 215 -20.09 -17.86 17.04
N ASP A 216 -21.32 -18.24 16.67
CA ASP A 216 -21.55 -19.25 15.65
C ASP A 216 -20.91 -18.81 14.33
N TRP A 217 -20.52 -19.78 13.49
CA TRP A 217 -19.74 -19.55 12.29
C TRP A 217 -20.37 -18.51 11.33
N TYR A 218 -21.69 -18.50 11.18
CA TYR A 218 -22.40 -17.54 10.32
C TYR A 218 -22.38 -16.11 10.87
N TRP A 219 -22.53 -15.95 12.20
CA TRP A 219 -22.37 -14.64 12.86
C TRP A 219 -20.93 -14.17 12.86
N MET A 220 -20.00 -15.11 12.95
CA MET A 220 -18.59 -14.83 12.79
C MET A 220 -18.29 -14.26 11.39
N MET A 221 -18.84 -14.84 10.31
CA MET A 221 -18.70 -14.33 8.96
C MET A 221 -19.39 -12.97 8.77
N ALA A 222 -20.62 -12.82 9.25
CA ALA A 222 -21.34 -11.55 9.19
C ALA A 222 -20.60 -10.42 9.91
N SER A 223 -20.03 -10.70 11.08
CA SER A 223 -19.24 -9.73 11.83
C SER A 223 -18.01 -9.23 11.05
N ARG A 224 -17.40 -10.07 10.18
CA ARG A 224 -16.28 -9.66 9.32
C ARG A 224 -16.73 -8.69 8.23
N ILE A 225 -17.85 -8.94 7.59
CA ILE A 225 -18.41 -8.07 6.54
C ILE A 225 -18.65 -6.66 7.08
N ILE A 226 -19.19 -6.54 8.30
CA ILE A 226 -19.48 -5.26 8.94
C ILE A 226 -18.23 -4.68 9.62
N GLY A 227 -17.45 -5.53 10.27
CA GLY A 227 -16.29 -5.12 11.07
C GLY A 227 -15.08 -4.67 10.24
N ILE A 228 -14.82 -5.28 9.07
CA ILE A 228 -13.68 -4.90 8.22
C ILE A 228 -13.74 -3.42 7.81
N PRO A 229 -14.86 -2.87 7.31
CA PRO A 229 -14.99 -1.44 7.07
C PRO A 229 -14.69 -0.58 8.31
N ILE A 230 -15.17 -0.99 9.47
CA ILE A 230 -14.93 -0.27 10.74
C ILE A 230 -13.45 -0.30 11.10
N VAL A 231 -12.81 -1.46 11.02
CA VAL A 231 -11.37 -1.64 11.28
C VAL A 231 -10.54 -0.75 10.36
N ILE A 232 -10.83 -0.75 9.05
CA ILE A 232 -10.15 0.09 8.06
C ILE A 232 -10.29 1.57 8.44
N GLY A 233 -11.51 2.00 8.73
CA GLY A 233 -11.78 3.40 9.07
C GLY A 233 -11.10 3.82 10.38
N LEU A 234 -11.15 3.01 11.44
CA LEU A 234 -10.48 3.29 12.71
C LEU A 234 -8.96 3.32 12.54
N SER A 235 -8.40 2.40 11.76
CA SER A 235 -6.96 2.36 11.46
C SER A 235 -6.50 3.62 10.73
N PHE A 236 -7.32 4.11 9.78
CA PHE A 236 -7.06 5.38 9.10
C PHE A 236 -7.04 6.56 10.08
N GLU A 237 -8.01 6.62 11.00
CA GLU A 237 -8.04 7.66 12.03
C GLU A 237 -6.84 7.59 12.98
N ALA A 238 -6.43 6.37 13.35
CA ALA A 238 -5.25 6.15 14.20
C ALA A 238 -3.97 6.68 13.55
N ILE A 239 -3.74 6.38 12.26
CA ILE A 239 -2.58 6.91 11.52
C ILE A 239 -2.64 8.42 11.39
N LYS A 240 -3.81 8.97 11.08
CA LYS A 240 -4.01 10.41 10.97
C LYS A 240 -3.74 11.11 12.31
N PHE A 241 -4.19 10.53 13.41
CA PHE A 241 -3.89 11.01 14.76
C PHE A 241 -2.38 10.97 15.04
N ALA A 242 -1.74 9.84 14.75
CA ALA A 242 -0.30 9.67 14.91
C ALA A 242 0.51 10.66 14.06
N GLY A 243 0.10 10.88 12.82
CA GLY A 243 0.72 11.86 11.92
C GLY A 243 0.69 13.31 12.45
N LYS A 244 -0.32 13.66 13.26
CA LYS A 244 -0.42 14.98 13.90
C LYS A 244 0.43 15.11 15.17
N HIS A 245 0.73 14.02 15.83
CA HIS A 245 1.41 14.01 17.14
C HIS A 245 2.82 13.39 17.07
N ARG A 246 3.52 13.57 15.95
CA ARG A 246 4.85 12.98 15.67
C ARG A 246 5.91 13.30 16.74
N GLY A 247 5.83 14.45 17.40
CA GLY A 247 6.74 14.84 18.47
C GLY A 247 6.50 14.12 19.81
N ASN A 248 5.43 13.35 19.94
CA ASN A 248 5.12 12.64 21.17
C ASN A 248 5.81 11.27 21.18
N GLY A 249 6.63 11.02 22.22
CA GLY A 249 7.39 9.77 22.35
C GLY A 249 6.52 8.51 22.42
N VAL A 250 5.33 8.59 23.03
CA VAL A 250 4.38 7.45 23.09
C VAL A 250 3.85 7.13 21.70
N VAL A 251 3.47 8.16 20.92
CA VAL A 251 3.01 7.98 19.54
C VAL A 251 4.13 7.41 18.67
N GLY A 252 5.36 7.90 18.84
CA GLY A 252 6.55 7.38 18.16
C GLY A 252 6.79 5.90 18.47
N PHE A 253 6.65 5.49 19.74
CA PHE A 253 6.77 4.09 20.16
C PHE A 253 5.67 3.21 19.54
N LEU A 254 4.42 3.66 19.52
CA LEU A 254 3.31 2.92 18.91
C LEU A 254 3.45 2.80 17.37
N MET A 255 4.07 3.77 16.72
CA MET A 255 4.33 3.75 15.27
C MET A 255 5.60 2.98 14.90
N TRP A 256 6.49 2.75 15.85
CA TRP A 256 7.78 2.09 15.63
C TRP A 256 7.66 0.70 14.95
N PRO A 257 6.74 -0.22 15.34
CA PRO A 257 6.61 -1.51 14.66
C PRO A 257 6.24 -1.36 13.18
N GLY A 258 5.38 -0.37 12.84
CA GLY A 258 5.04 -0.06 11.45
C GLY A 258 6.24 0.43 10.64
N LEU A 259 7.13 1.25 11.23
CA LEU A 259 8.37 1.66 10.59
C LEU A 259 9.34 0.49 10.42
N GLN A 260 9.43 -0.44 11.39
CA GLN A 260 10.25 -1.64 11.23
C GLN A 260 9.74 -2.54 10.10
N LEU A 261 8.41 -2.64 9.92
CA LEU A 261 7.82 -3.39 8.82
C LEU A 261 8.28 -2.87 7.45
N GLN A 262 8.48 -1.55 7.31
CA GLN A 262 8.99 -0.96 6.08
C GLN A 262 10.38 -1.45 5.70
N ARG A 263 11.21 -1.90 6.65
CA ARG A 263 12.51 -2.51 6.34
C ARG A 263 12.39 -3.78 5.50
N LEU A 264 11.24 -4.47 5.59
CA LEU A 264 10.91 -5.62 4.74
C LEU A 264 10.35 -5.17 3.40
N THR A 265 9.43 -4.20 3.41
CA THR A 265 8.63 -3.77 2.26
C THR A 265 9.24 -2.61 1.47
N THR A 266 10.43 -2.13 1.85
CA THR A 266 11.26 -1.20 1.06
C THR A 266 12.67 -1.73 0.98
N LYS A 267 13.31 -1.56 -0.18
CA LYS A 267 14.71 -1.87 -0.39
C LYS A 267 15.47 -0.63 -0.84
N GLU A 268 16.78 -0.69 -0.77
CA GLU A 268 17.63 0.42 -1.21
C GLU A 268 17.58 0.50 -2.74
N PRO A 269 17.11 1.64 -3.30
CA PRO A 269 17.05 1.84 -4.74
C PRO A 269 18.41 2.25 -5.30
N ASP A 270 18.62 1.96 -6.57
CA ASP A 270 19.69 2.53 -7.37
C ASP A 270 19.30 3.92 -7.93
N HIS A 271 20.27 4.61 -8.57
CA HIS A 271 20.03 5.93 -9.15
C HIS A 271 19.04 5.92 -10.32
N ASP A 272 18.98 4.82 -11.06
CA ASP A 272 18.03 4.67 -12.17
C ASP A 272 16.58 4.57 -11.67
N GLN A 273 16.37 3.84 -10.59
CA GLN A 273 15.06 3.75 -9.94
C GLN A 273 14.65 5.07 -9.30
N LEU A 274 15.61 5.80 -8.72
CA LEU A 274 15.37 7.17 -8.22
C LEU A 274 14.99 8.12 -9.35
N ALA A 275 15.65 8.04 -10.51
CA ALA A 275 15.31 8.86 -11.66
C ALA A 275 13.85 8.64 -12.11
N VAL A 276 13.36 7.38 -12.11
CA VAL A 276 11.96 7.06 -12.41
C VAL A 276 11.00 7.67 -11.39
N ALA A 277 11.31 7.55 -10.09
CA ALA A 277 10.48 8.12 -9.02
C ALA A 277 10.44 9.66 -9.08
N ILE A 278 11.59 10.29 -9.37
CA ILE A 278 11.72 11.74 -9.57
C ILE A 278 10.92 12.21 -10.78
N ALA A 279 10.99 11.49 -11.91
CA ALA A 279 10.22 11.82 -13.10
C ALA A 279 8.70 11.82 -12.82
N ALA A 280 8.19 10.83 -12.10
CA ALA A 280 6.79 10.78 -11.67
C ALA A 280 6.43 11.96 -10.75
N MET A 281 7.30 12.31 -9.79
CA MET A 281 7.08 13.45 -8.87
C MET A 281 7.07 14.76 -9.63
N GLN A 282 8.05 14.99 -10.49
CA GLN A 282 8.19 16.23 -11.28
C GLN A 282 6.96 16.43 -12.17
N ALA A 283 6.50 15.38 -12.84
CA ALA A 283 5.33 15.43 -13.70
C ALA A 283 4.04 15.84 -12.96
N VAL A 284 3.90 15.47 -11.68
CA VAL A 284 2.79 15.97 -10.83
C VAL A 284 3.02 17.44 -10.47
N LEU A 285 4.22 17.81 -10.05
CA LEU A 285 4.55 19.18 -9.63
C LEU A 285 4.42 20.19 -10.77
N ASP A 286 4.71 19.81 -12.01
CA ASP A 286 4.53 20.63 -13.20
C ASP A 286 3.05 20.94 -13.51
N ARG A 287 2.13 20.10 -13.00
CA ARG A 287 0.68 20.26 -13.19
C ARG A 287 -0.04 20.91 -12.02
N GLU A 288 0.54 20.86 -10.83
CA GLU A 288 -0.09 21.41 -9.63
C GLU A 288 0.96 21.82 -8.57
N ASP A 289 0.66 22.89 -7.84
CA ASP A 289 1.37 23.17 -6.59
C ASP A 289 0.54 22.60 -5.42
N PRO A 290 1.02 21.54 -4.74
CA PRO A 290 0.32 20.94 -3.60
C PRO A 290 0.09 21.94 -2.45
N ARG A 291 0.86 23.03 -2.37
CA ARG A 291 0.74 24.08 -1.34
C ARG A 291 -0.53 24.91 -1.52
N THR A 292 -1.05 25.02 -2.75
CA THR A 292 -2.26 25.77 -3.07
C THR A 292 -3.55 24.99 -2.82
N ALA A 293 -3.44 23.70 -2.51
CA ALA A 293 -4.59 22.84 -2.30
C ALA A 293 -5.39 23.20 -1.04
N THR A 294 -6.72 23.23 -1.18
CA THR A 294 -7.62 23.47 -0.07
C THR A 294 -7.65 22.32 0.92
N ARG A 295 -8.06 22.58 2.16
CA ARG A 295 -8.26 21.53 3.19
C ARG A 295 -9.23 20.41 2.73
N ARG A 296 -10.16 20.73 1.83
CA ARG A 296 -11.13 19.78 1.28
C ARG A 296 -10.48 18.81 0.31
N GLU A 297 -9.61 19.32 -0.54
CA GLU A 297 -8.86 18.53 -1.53
C GLU A 297 -7.83 17.61 -0.87
N ARG A 298 -7.22 18.06 0.23
CA ARG A 298 -6.23 17.26 1.00
C ARG A 298 -6.87 16.15 1.85
N ALA A 299 -8.20 16.13 2.03
CA ALA A 299 -8.84 15.20 2.98
C ALA A 299 -8.63 13.70 2.69
N GLY A 300 -8.24 13.32 1.45
CA GLY A 300 -7.95 11.95 1.06
C GLY A 300 -6.46 11.62 0.87
N ILE A 301 -5.56 12.63 0.95
CA ILE A 301 -4.15 12.48 0.61
C ILE A 301 -3.28 12.17 1.84
N GLU A 302 -3.75 12.52 3.05
CA GLU A 302 -2.97 12.41 4.28
C GLU A 302 -2.48 10.97 4.63
N VAL A 303 -2.85 9.96 3.82
CA VAL A 303 -2.48 8.55 4.02
C VAL A 303 -1.96 7.88 2.74
N ALA A 304 -1.99 8.54 1.59
CA ALA A 304 -1.67 7.94 0.29
C ALA A 304 -0.39 8.50 -0.36
N ALA A 305 0.45 9.12 0.42
CA ALA A 305 1.79 9.53 -0.03
C ALA A 305 2.86 8.75 0.71
#